data_04eba81ee5e2891214e2561e23afc2c4
#
_entry.id   04eba81ee5e2891214e2561e23afc2c4
#
_cell.length_a   1.000
_cell.length_b   1.000
_cell.length_c   1.000
_cell.angle_alpha   90.00
_cell.angle_beta   90.00
_cell.angle_gamma   90.00
#
_symmetry.space_group_name_H-M   'P 1'
#
loop_
_entity.id
_entity.type
_entity.pdbx_description
1 polymer ?
#
loop_
_entity_poly.entity_id
_entity_poly.type
_entity_poly.pdbx_seq_one_letter_code
_entity_poly.pdbx_strand_id
1 'polypeptide(L)'
;KSIIRAMVPHPDVSLVTTFFVGKVKNDRTFLFPPILRREVLQRTPTAGGHVLVYVTDGFESLLETLQQFTRETFYVYGYDRDDSEGVLTFRPFSTDGFLDDLASARAVIATAGFTLMSEGLYLRKPYLALPMQGQFEQQLNGFQLQQLGYGKSLDEPTVEAIGDFFYRLPDYESRLAEYAPGDNSEIKEKLN
;
A
#
# COMPACT_ATOMS: atom_id res chain seq x y z
N LYS A 1 9.13 17.01 -14.48
CA LYS A 1 8.52 18.32 -14.05
C LYS A 1 7.97 19.16 -15.22
N SER A 2 8.64 19.19 -16.38
CA SER A 2 8.23 20.04 -17.52
C SER A 2 6.93 19.57 -18.18
N ILE A 3 6.70 18.25 -18.32
CA ILE A 3 5.49 17.69 -18.95
C ILE A 3 4.25 17.99 -18.10
N ILE A 4 4.32 17.82 -16.78
CA ILE A 4 3.19 18.11 -15.88
C ILE A 4 2.83 19.60 -15.90
N ARG A 5 3.82 20.49 -15.97
CA ARG A 5 3.58 21.94 -16.12
C ARG A 5 2.93 22.32 -17.46
N ALA A 6 3.18 21.53 -18.51
CA ALA A 6 2.54 21.76 -19.81
C ALA A 6 1.09 21.27 -19.84
N MET A 7 0.76 20.21 -19.08
CA MET A 7 -0.58 19.63 -19.00
C MET A 7 -1.51 20.38 -18.04
N VAL A 8 -0.97 20.96 -16.96
CA VAL A 8 -1.74 21.74 -15.97
C VAL A 8 -0.97 23.04 -15.67
N PRO A 9 -1.03 24.03 -16.56
CA PRO A 9 -0.13 25.17 -16.53
C PRO A 9 -0.28 26.07 -15.29
N HIS A 10 -1.48 26.36 -14.82
CA HIS A 10 -1.71 27.26 -13.67
C HIS A 10 -3.05 26.95 -13.01
N PRO A 11 -3.15 25.96 -12.11
CA PRO A 11 -4.37 25.73 -11.36
C PRO A 11 -4.64 26.90 -10.39
N ASP A 12 -5.88 27.33 -10.27
CA ASP A 12 -6.29 28.32 -9.27
C ASP A 12 -6.13 27.76 -7.87
N VAL A 13 -6.42 26.47 -7.70
CA VAL A 13 -6.29 25.72 -6.45
C VAL A 13 -5.71 24.33 -6.73
N SER A 14 -4.83 23.87 -5.87
CA SER A 14 -4.30 22.50 -5.90
C SER A 14 -4.80 21.72 -4.70
N LEU A 15 -5.54 20.63 -4.95
CA LEU A 15 -5.92 19.66 -3.93
C LEU A 15 -4.98 18.45 -4.06
N VAL A 16 -4.23 18.15 -3.03
CA VAL A 16 -3.23 17.09 -3.02
C VAL A 16 -3.60 16.06 -1.97
N THR A 17 -3.81 14.83 -2.40
CA THR A 17 -4.06 13.71 -1.49
C THR A 17 -2.74 13.07 -1.07
N THR A 18 -2.61 12.76 0.22
CA THR A 18 -1.39 12.20 0.79
C THR A 18 -1.70 11.44 2.08
N PHE A 19 -0.94 10.38 2.39
CA PHE A 19 -0.99 9.68 3.67
C PHE A 19 0.08 10.16 4.66
N PHE A 20 0.83 11.20 4.30
CA PHE A 20 1.84 11.81 5.15
C PHE A 20 1.66 13.32 5.25
N VAL A 21 2.12 13.91 6.36
CA VAL A 21 2.06 15.34 6.55
C VAL A 21 3.18 16.02 5.76
N GLY A 22 2.80 16.88 4.82
CA GLY A 22 3.72 17.65 3.98
C GLY A 22 3.65 19.15 4.26
N LYS A 23 4.68 19.88 3.83
CA LYS A 23 4.64 21.33 3.82
C LYS A 23 4.09 21.84 2.50
N VAL A 24 3.01 22.61 2.55
CA VAL A 24 2.49 23.30 1.36
C VAL A 24 3.40 24.46 0.96
N LYS A 25 3.53 24.70 -0.33
CA LYS A 25 4.41 25.75 -0.87
C LYS A 25 3.74 27.13 -0.97
N ASN A 26 2.41 27.16 -0.94
CA ASN A 26 1.61 28.38 -1.09
C ASN A 26 0.22 28.17 -0.46
N ASP A 27 -0.52 29.27 -0.33
CA ASP A 27 -1.87 29.35 0.25
C ASP A 27 -3.00 28.77 -0.64
N ARG A 28 -2.68 28.38 -1.86
CA ARG A 28 -3.61 27.76 -2.82
C ARG A 28 -3.44 26.25 -2.94
N THR A 29 -2.59 25.65 -2.12
CA THR A 29 -2.38 24.20 -2.08
C THR A 29 -2.91 23.65 -0.77
N PHE A 30 -3.83 22.71 -0.85
CA PHE A 30 -4.46 22.05 0.28
C PHE A 30 -4.08 20.56 0.28
N LEU A 31 -3.70 20.06 1.44
CA LEU A 31 -3.41 18.63 1.63
C LEU A 31 -4.62 17.95 2.25
N PHE A 32 -4.95 16.79 1.73
CA PHE A 32 -6.04 15.95 2.23
C PHE A 32 -5.57 14.53 2.46
N PRO A 33 -6.21 13.77 3.36
CA PRO A 33 -6.05 12.33 3.42
C PRO A 33 -6.34 11.68 2.07
N PRO A 34 -5.85 10.45 1.82
CA PRO A 34 -6.17 9.71 0.61
C PRO A 34 -7.67 9.57 0.40
N ILE A 35 -8.12 9.69 -0.85
CA ILE A 35 -9.51 9.39 -1.20
C ILE A 35 -9.65 7.87 -1.29
N LEU A 36 -10.54 7.33 -0.48
CA LEU A 36 -10.78 5.89 -0.40
C LEU A 36 -12.14 5.55 -1.02
N ARG A 37 -12.21 4.43 -1.72
CA ARG A 37 -13.47 3.91 -2.23
C ARG A 37 -14.38 3.45 -1.09
N ARG A 38 -15.70 3.53 -1.33
CA ARG A 38 -16.71 3.24 -0.32
C ARG A 38 -16.57 1.83 0.26
N GLU A 39 -16.23 0.87 -0.59
CA GLU A 39 -16.07 -0.53 -0.24
C GLU A 39 -14.95 -0.74 0.81
N VAL A 40 -13.86 0.02 0.73
CA VAL A 40 -12.79 0.01 1.75
C VAL A 40 -13.27 0.62 3.06
N LEU A 41 -13.97 1.78 2.98
CA LEU A 41 -14.49 2.46 4.18
C LEU A 41 -15.49 1.60 4.96
N GLN A 42 -16.11 0.61 4.32
CA GLN A 42 -17.08 -0.30 4.94
C GLN A 42 -16.44 -1.57 5.53
N ARG A 43 -15.14 -1.81 5.29
CA ARG A 43 -14.45 -2.99 5.82
C ARG A 43 -13.92 -2.72 7.23
N THR A 44 -14.04 -3.72 8.09
CA THR A 44 -13.43 -3.70 9.42
C THR A 44 -12.14 -4.52 9.36
N PRO A 45 -10.98 -3.94 9.73
CA PRO A 45 -9.73 -4.68 9.73
C PRO A 45 -9.75 -5.78 10.80
N THR A 46 -9.26 -6.96 10.44
CA THR A 46 -9.03 -8.08 11.36
C THR A 46 -7.60 -8.61 11.18
N ALA A 47 -7.08 -9.33 12.16
CA ALA A 47 -5.76 -9.97 12.07
C ALA A 47 -5.94 -11.43 11.65
N GLY A 48 -5.75 -11.72 10.37
CA GLY A 48 -5.74 -13.08 9.82
C GLY A 48 -4.36 -13.72 9.84
N GLY A 49 -4.29 -14.95 9.34
CA GLY A 49 -3.04 -15.73 9.28
C GLY A 49 -2.26 -15.59 7.97
N HIS A 50 -2.71 -14.81 7.01
CA HIS A 50 -2.08 -14.69 5.69
C HIS A 50 -1.47 -13.31 5.45
N VAL A 51 -0.51 -13.27 4.53
CA VAL A 51 0.04 -12.05 3.95
C VAL A 51 -0.56 -11.87 2.56
N LEU A 52 -1.12 -10.70 2.29
CA LEU A 52 -1.62 -10.38 0.95
C LEU A 52 -0.45 -9.92 0.07
N VAL A 53 -0.29 -10.56 -1.07
CA VAL A 53 0.71 -10.19 -2.09
C VAL A 53 -0.03 -9.71 -3.34
N TYR A 54 0.25 -8.49 -3.78
CA TYR A 54 -0.29 -7.96 -5.03
C TYR A 54 0.82 -7.43 -5.92
N VAL A 55 1.21 -8.25 -6.87
CA VAL A 55 2.25 -7.96 -7.86
C VAL A 55 1.83 -8.55 -9.22
N THR A 56 2.42 -8.05 -10.28
CA THR A 56 2.17 -8.51 -11.65
C THR A 56 3.43 -9.14 -12.22
N ASP A 57 3.42 -9.49 -13.50
CA ASP A 57 4.59 -10.03 -14.21
C ASP A 57 5.86 -9.23 -13.93
N GLY A 58 6.98 -9.91 -13.79
CA GLY A 58 8.28 -9.33 -13.45
C GLY A 58 8.67 -9.43 -11.97
N PHE A 59 7.82 -10.08 -11.14
CA PHE A 59 8.10 -10.33 -9.72
C PHE A 59 8.28 -11.82 -9.39
N GLU A 60 8.69 -12.66 -10.37
CA GLU A 60 8.88 -14.09 -10.20
C GLU A 60 9.93 -14.39 -9.12
N SER A 61 11.02 -13.63 -9.07
CA SER A 61 12.06 -13.76 -8.04
C SER A 61 11.55 -13.45 -6.63
N LEU A 62 10.57 -12.55 -6.48
CA LEU A 62 9.88 -12.35 -5.21
C LEU A 62 9.12 -13.62 -4.81
N LEU A 63 8.34 -14.21 -5.72
CA LEU A 63 7.56 -15.41 -5.43
C LEU A 63 8.46 -16.60 -5.03
N GLU A 64 9.60 -16.78 -5.71
CA GLU A 64 10.63 -17.75 -5.34
C GLU A 64 11.19 -17.48 -3.94
N THR A 65 11.43 -16.22 -3.61
CA THR A 65 11.90 -15.80 -2.27
C THR A 65 10.85 -16.11 -1.20
N LEU A 66 9.56 -15.83 -1.47
CA LEU A 66 8.47 -16.09 -0.52
C LEU A 66 8.28 -17.59 -0.22
N GLN A 67 8.57 -18.48 -1.16
CA GLN A 67 8.54 -19.94 -0.95
C GLN A 67 9.46 -20.42 0.20
N GLN A 68 10.47 -19.64 0.57
CA GLN A 68 11.38 -19.98 1.66
C GLN A 68 10.75 -19.75 3.05
N PHE A 69 9.66 -19.02 3.16
CA PHE A 69 8.94 -18.74 4.40
C PHE A 69 7.87 -19.79 4.69
N THR A 70 8.28 -21.02 4.97
CA THR A 70 7.41 -22.21 5.09
C THR A 70 6.37 -22.16 6.21
N ARG A 71 6.44 -21.18 7.11
CA ARG A 71 5.47 -20.97 8.19
C ARG A 71 4.44 -19.89 7.88
N GLU A 72 4.60 -19.21 6.74
CA GLU A 72 3.70 -18.16 6.29
C GLU A 72 2.71 -18.71 5.24
N THR A 73 1.62 -18.01 5.06
CA THR A 73 0.66 -18.24 3.97
C THR A 73 0.52 -16.94 3.19
N PHE A 74 0.69 -17.02 1.87
CA PHE A 74 0.60 -15.85 1.00
C PHE A 74 -0.60 -16.00 0.06
N TYR A 75 -1.49 -15.01 0.06
CA TYR A 75 -2.54 -14.87 -0.94
C TYR A 75 -2.06 -13.95 -2.05
N VAL A 76 -1.85 -14.51 -3.23
CA VAL A 76 -1.19 -13.84 -4.36
C VAL A 76 -2.20 -13.43 -5.41
N TYR A 77 -2.25 -12.15 -5.68
CA TYR A 77 -3.07 -11.51 -6.71
C TYR A 77 -2.20 -10.94 -7.83
N GLY A 78 -2.76 -10.80 -9.03
CA GLY A 78 -2.12 -10.16 -10.18
C GLY A 78 -1.67 -11.12 -11.28
N TYR A 79 -1.82 -12.44 -11.09
CA TYR A 79 -1.43 -13.48 -12.07
C TYR A 79 -2.62 -14.17 -12.76
N ASP A 80 -3.85 -13.79 -12.42
CA ASP A 80 -5.09 -14.40 -12.96
C ASP A 80 -5.10 -15.94 -12.84
N ARG A 81 -4.62 -16.45 -11.70
CA ARG A 81 -4.55 -17.87 -11.34
C ARG A 81 -5.50 -18.17 -10.17
N ASP A 82 -5.95 -19.43 -10.07
CA ASP A 82 -6.78 -19.95 -8.97
C ASP A 82 -6.26 -21.34 -8.56
N ASP A 83 -5.05 -21.37 -8.03
CA ASP A 83 -4.36 -22.60 -7.61
C ASP A 83 -3.38 -22.30 -6.46
N SER A 84 -2.72 -23.34 -5.95
CA SER A 84 -1.75 -23.20 -4.87
C SER A 84 -0.43 -23.88 -5.23
N GLU A 85 0.66 -23.25 -4.80
CA GLU A 85 2.02 -23.71 -5.00
C GLU A 85 2.84 -23.47 -3.73
N GLY A 86 3.07 -24.53 -2.95
CA GLY A 86 3.75 -24.42 -1.66
C GLY A 86 2.99 -23.52 -0.70
N VAL A 87 3.62 -22.43 -0.29
CA VAL A 87 3.02 -21.44 0.62
C VAL A 87 2.21 -20.36 -0.09
N LEU A 88 2.23 -20.33 -1.42
CA LEU A 88 1.52 -19.38 -2.26
C LEU A 88 0.14 -19.93 -2.64
N THR A 89 -0.89 -19.17 -2.39
CA THR A 89 -2.25 -19.42 -2.88
C THR A 89 -2.61 -18.28 -3.82
N PHE A 90 -2.63 -18.59 -5.10
CA PHE A 90 -3.02 -17.64 -6.14
C PHE A 90 -4.53 -17.48 -6.15
N ARG A 91 -4.98 -16.25 -6.31
CA ARG A 91 -6.39 -15.90 -6.29
C ARG A 91 -6.77 -15.09 -7.52
N PRO A 92 -7.86 -15.44 -8.21
CA PRO A 92 -8.39 -14.63 -9.29
C PRO A 92 -8.90 -13.30 -8.71
N PHE A 93 -8.77 -12.23 -9.48
CA PHE A 93 -9.21 -10.92 -9.00
C PHE A 93 -10.74 -10.84 -8.94
N SER A 94 -11.26 -10.55 -7.76
CA SER A 94 -12.62 -10.07 -7.56
C SER A 94 -12.57 -8.92 -6.55
N THR A 95 -13.34 -7.87 -6.76
CA THR A 95 -13.27 -6.67 -5.91
C THR A 95 -13.56 -7.00 -4.45
N ASP A 96 -14.63 -7.73 -4.17
CA ASP A 96 -15.02 -8.09 -2.80
C ASP A 96 -14.04 -9.08 -2.18
N GLY A 97 -13.66 -10.14 -2.89
CA GLY A 97 -12.69 -11.13 -2.39
C GLY A 97 -11.33 -10.51 -2.09
N PHE A 98 -10.82 -9.64 -2.97
CA PHE A 98 -9.59 -8.91 -2.74
C PHE A 98 -9.67 -8.03 -1.49
N LEU A 99 -10.78 -7.29 -1.32
CA LEU A 99 -10.93 -6.40 -0.16
C LEU A 99 -11.15 -7.15 1.15
N ASP A 100 -11.81 -8.30 1.11
CA ASP A 100 -11.98 -9.17 2.28
C ASP A 100 -10.64 -9.76 2.70
N ASP A 101 -9.82 -10.22 1.74
CA ASP A 101 -8.47 -10.70 2.01
C ASP A 101 -7.55 -9.57 2.47
N LEU A 102 -7.66 -8.37 1.89
CA LEU A 102 -6.91 -7.20 2.35
C LEU A 102 -7.29 -6.81 3.79
N ALA A 103 -8.57 -6.79 4.11
CA ALA A 103 -9.06 -6.45 5.45
C ALA A 103 -8.65 -7.48 6.51
N SER A 104 -8.51 -8.75 6.13
CA SER A 104 -8.12 -9.83 7.04
C SER A 104 -6.63 -10.19 6.98
N ALA A 105 -5.83 -9.60 6.08
CA ALA A 105 -4.40 -9.83 6.04
C ALA A 105 -3.69 -9.38 7.32
N ARG A 106 -2.59 -10.04 7.69
CA ARG A 106 -1.68 -9.57 8.74
C ARG A 106 -0.68 -8.53 8.22
N ALA A 107 -0.38 -8.55 6.93
CA ALA A 107 0.50 -7.60 6.26
C ALA A 107 0.24 -7.60 4.74
N VAL A 108 0.75 -6.60 4.04
CA VAL A 108 0.69 -6.49 2.58
C VAL A 108 2.10 -6.43 2.01
N ILE A 109 2.34 -7.13 0.91
CA ILE A 109 3.53 -7.03 0.06
C ILE A 109 3.06 -6.64 -1.33
N ALA A 110 3.40 -5.45 -1.80
CA ALA A 110 2.99 -5.00 -3.12
C ALA A 110 3.87 -3.87 -3.64
N THR A 111 3.66 -3.46 -4.90
CA THR A 111 4.29 -2.25 -5.43
C THR A 111 3.88 -1.02 -4.60
N ALA A 112 4.68 0.04 -4.64
CA ALA A 112 4.42 1.25 -3.86
C ALA A 112 3.37 2.19 -4.51
N GLY A 113 2.35 1.62 -5.16
CA GLY A 113 1.24 2.37 -5.75
C GLY A 113 0.39 3.05 -4.67
N PHE A 114 0.06 4.33 -4.88
CA PHE A 114 -0.61 5.16 -3.88
C PHE A 114 -1.96 4.59 -3.43
N THR A 115 -2.78 4.09 -4.35
CA THR A 115 -4.14 3.62 -4.05
C THR A 115 -4.14 2.43 -3.09
N LEU A 116 -3.48 1.34 -3.45
CA LEU A 116 -3.45 0.13 -2.61
C LEU A 116 -2.73 0.39 -1.29
N MET A 117 -1.64 1.18 -1.31
CA MET A 117 -0.96 1.56 -0.08
C MET A 117 -1.89 2.31 0.86
N SER A 118 -2.64 3.30 0.35
CA SER A 118 -3.60 4.06 1.15
C SER A 118 -4.72 3.19 1.73
N GLU A 119 -5.22 2.23 0.96
CA GLU A 119 -6.24 1.26 1.41
C GLU A 119 -5.68 0.33 2.49
N GLY A 120 -4.45 -0.18 2.30
CA GLY A 120 -3.76 -1.00 3.29
C GLY A 120 -3.53 -0.26 4.61
N LEU A 121 -3.05 0.99 4.54
CA LEU A 121 -2.85 1.84 5.73
C LEU A 121 -4.17 2.16 6.44
N TYR A 122 -5.24 2.45 5.70
CA TYR A 122 -6.58 2.63 6.26
C TYR A 122 -7.02 1.41 7.06
N LEU A 123 -6.79 0.22 6.51
CA LEU A 123 -7.10 -1.07 7.15
C LEU A 123 -6.03 -1.52 8.16
N ARG A 124 -5.11 -0.63 8.55
CA ARG A 124 -4.07 -0.90 9.57
C ARG A 124 -3.11 -2.03 9.21
N LYS A 125 -2.80 -2.22 7.93
CA LYS A 125 -1.93 -3.30 7.47
C LYS A 125 -0.48 -2.81 7.34
N PRO A 126 0.47 -3.40 8.09
CA PRO A 126 1.90 -3.23 7.80
C PRO A 126 2.18 -3.51 6.33
N TYR A 127 2.96 -2.65 5.67
CA TYR A 127 3.12 -2.70 4.23
C TYR A 127 4.60 -2.85 3.84
N LEU A 128 4.94 -3.89 3.09
CA LEU A 128 6.21 -4.02 2.41
C LEU A 128 6.06 -3.50 0.99
N ALA A 129 6.65 -2.33 0.75
CA ALA A 129 6.59 -1.65 -0.54
C ALA A 129 7.74 -2.06 -1.44
N LEU A 130 7.44 -2.39 -2.69
CA LEU A 130 8.38 -2.70 -3.76
C LEU A 130 8.26 -1.66 -4.87
N PRO A 131 8.94 -0.50 -4.77
CA PRO A 131 8.83 0.56 -5.77
C PRO A 131 9.36 0.10 -7.12
N MET A 132 8.58 0.31 -8.18
CA MET A 132 9.04 0.03 -9.54
C MET A 132 10.14 1.01 -9.95
N GLN A 133 11.19 0.48 -10.60
CA GLN A 133 12.29 1.30 -11.09
C GLN A 133 11.79 2.37 -12.08
N GLY A 134 12.33 3.58 -11.95
CA GLY A 134 11.94 4.71 -12.81
C GLY A 134 10.62 5.39 -12.45
N GLN A 135 9.85 4.88 -11.49
CA GLN A 135 8.61 5.50 -11.01
C GLN A 135 8.87 6.33 -9.75
N PHE A 136 9.15 7.61 -9.93
CA PHE A 136 9.46 8.54 -8.84
C PHE A 136 8.37 8.60 -7.76
N GLU A 137 7.10 8.53 -8.16
CA GLU A 137 5.97 8.52 -7.21
C GLU A 137 6.05 7.32 -6.27
N GLN A 138 6.29 6.13 -6.80
CA GLN A 138 6.40 4.93 -5.99
C GLN A 138 7.62 4.96 -5.06
N GLN A 139 8.76 5.48 -5.53
CA GLN A 139 9.93 5.67 -4.69
C GLN A 139 9.63 6.63 -3.52
N LEU A 140 8.93 7.73 -3.80
CA LEU A 140 8.51 8.67 -2.76
C LEU A 140 7.55 8.02 -1.77
N ASN A 141 6.56 7.28 -2.25
CA ASN A 141 5.58 6.58 -1.40
C ASN A 141 6.28 5.57 -0.48
N GLY A 142 7.17 4.73 -1.02
CA GLY A 142 7.94 3.76 -0.25
C GLY A 142 8.83 4.42 0.80
N PHE A 143 9.52 5.51 0.44
CA PHE A 143 10.31 6.30 1.37
C PHE A 143 9.47 6.86 2.52
N GLN A 144 8.33 7.49 2.22
CA GLN A 144 7.44 8.07 3.23
C GLN A 144 6.83 7.00 4.14
N LEU A 145 6.39 5.87 3.58
CA LEU A 145 5.91 4.72 4.33
C LEU A 145 6.92 4.30 5.42
N GLN A 146 8.18 4.15 5.02
CA GLN A 146 9.26 3.73 5.92
C GLN A 146 9.59 4.80 6.96
N GLN A 147 9.62 6.09 6.59
CA GLN A 147 9.86 7.20 7.52
C GLN A 147 8.78 7.30 8.61
N LEU A 148 7.54 6.99 8.27
CA LEU A 148 6.41 6.99 9.20
C LEU A 148 6.38 5.74 10.10
N GLY A 149 7.15 4.71 9.75
CA GLY A 149 7.15 3.45 10.49
C GLY A 149 5.90 2.60 10.26
N TYR A 150 5.26 2.73 9.09
CA TYR A 150 4.08 1.94 8.72
C TYR A 150 4.44 0.67 7.94
N GLY A 151 5.72 0.48 7.67
CA GLY A 151 6.24 -0.65 6.93
C GLY A 151 7.67 -0.44 6.47
N LYS A 152 8.06 -1.17 5.45
CA LYS A 152 9.40 -1.17 4.88
C LYS A 152 9.34 -0.98 3.38
N SER A 153 10.33 -0.33 2.79
CA SER A 153 10.50 -0.22 1.34
C SER A 153 11.77 -0.94 0.93
N LEU A 154 11.69 -1.79 -0.10
CA LEU A 154 12.81 -2.57 -0.62
C LEU A 154 12.94 -2.38 -2.12
N ASP A 155 14.15 -2.12 -2.59
CA ASP A 155 14.48 -2.19 -4.02
C ASP A 155 14.70 -3.65 -4.46
N GLU A 156 15.23 -4.49 -3.56
CA GLU A 156 15.45 -5.91 -3.78
C GLU A 156 14.86 -6.75 -2.63
N PRO A 157 13.87 -7.62 -2.91
CA PRO A 157 13.18 -8.42 -1.90
C PRO A 157 13.96 -9.69 -1.54
N THR A 158 15.05 -9.57 -0.78
CA THR A 158 15.82 -10.71 -0.29
C THR A 158 15.15 -11.40 0.89
N VAL A 159 15.48 -12.68 1.13
CA VAL A 159 14.98 -13.45 2.28
C VAL A 159 15.26 -12.73 3.60
N GLU A 160 16.48 -12.20 3.78
CA GLU A 160 16.87 -11.46 4.98
C GLU A 160 16.01 -10.20 5.16
N ALA A 161 15.84 -9.42 4.09
CA ALA A 161 15.09 -8.15 4.13
C ALA A 161 13.59 -8.35 4.41
N ILE A 162 12.99 -9.41 3.84
CA ILE A 162 11.60 -9.81 4.09
C ILE A 162 11.48 -10.40 5.51
N GLY A 163 12.43 -11.20 5.96
CA GLY A 163 12.47 -11.74 7.32
C GLY A 163 12.52 -10.63 8.37
N ASP A 164 13.36 -9.60 8.15
CA ASP A 164 13.38 -8.41 9.02
C ASP A 164 12.03 -7.67 9.03
N PHE A 165 11.35 -7.55 7.88
CA PHE A 165 10.01 -6.97 7.84
C PHE A 165 9.03 -7.77 8.72
N PHE A 166 9.00 -9.11 8.62
CA PHE A 166 8.13 -9.94 9.45
C PHE A 166 8.47 -9.87 10.94
N TYR A 167 9.75 -9.81 11.28
CA TYR A 167 10.19 -9.65 12.65
C TYR A 167 9.69 -8.34 13.28
N ARG A 168 9.59 -7.28 12.48
CA ARG A 168 9.19 -5.93 12.91
C ARG A 168 7.70 -5.63 12.76
N LEU A 169 6.87 -6.60 12.39
CA LEU A 169 5.41 -6.38 12.27
C LEU A 169 4.79 -5.72 13.52
N PRO A 170 5.12 -6.12 14.77
CA PRO A 170 4.55 -5.48 15.95
C PRO A 170 4.89 -3.99 16.07
N ASP A 171 6.08 -3.56 15.61
CA ASP A 171 6.47 -2.15 15.60
C ASP A 171 5.59 -1.35 14.62
N TYR A 172 5.39 -1.90 13.42
CA TYR A 172 4.55 -1.26 12.39
C TYR A 172 3.08 -1.21 12.80
N GLU A 173 2.55 -2.28 13.40
CA GLU A 173 1.19 -2.34 13.93
C GLU A 173 0.95 -1.27 15.01
N SER A 174 1.91 -1.10 15.93
CA SER A 174 1.87 -0.07 16.96
C SER A 174 1.81 1.33 16.35
N ARG A 175 2.62 1.60 15.33
CA ARG A 175 2.60 2.89 14.61
C ARG A 175 1.32 3.12 13.83
N LEU A 176 0.81 2.08 13.17
CA LEU A 176 -0.45 2.13 12.45
C LEU A 176 -1.65 2.36 13.38
N ALA A 177 -1.61 1.91 14.63
CA ALA A 177 -2.66 2.19 15.61
C ALA A 177 -2.83 3.71 15.85
N GLU A 178 -1.76 4.49 15.72
CA GLU A 178 -1.77 5.95 15.86
C GLU A 178 -2.16 6.69 14.56
N TYR A 179 -2.18 6.00 13.43
CA TYR A 179 -2.54 6.60 12.13
C TYR A 179 -3.99 7.07 12.13
N ALA A 180 -4.25 8.31 11.78
CA ALA A 180 -5.60 8.89 11.65
C ALA A 180 -5.98 8.98 10.16
N PRO A 181 -6.60 7.95 9.58
CA PRO A 181 -7.04 8.00 8.19
C PRO A 181 -8.26 8.91 8.07
N GLY A 182 -8.38 9.61 6.94
CA GLY A 182 -9.60 10.33 6.59
C GLY A 182 -10.73 9.40 6.11
N ASP A 183 -11.94 9.94 6.08
CA ASP A 183 -13.15 9.26 5.58
C ASP A 183 -13.75 9.92 4.33
N ASN A 184 -12.95 10.73 3.64
CA ASN A 184 -13.32 11.57 2.49
C ASN A 184 -14.18 12.80 2.85
N SER A 185 -14.53 13.07 4.10
CA SER A 185 -15.37 14.21 4.48
C SER A 185 -14.69 15.55 4.21
N GLU A 186 -13.44 15.69 4.59
CA GLU A 186 -12.68 16.94 4.45
C GLU A 186 -12.57 17.43 3.00
N ILE A 187 -12.28 16.52 2.07
CA ILE A 187 -12.17 16.89 0.65
C ILE A 187 -13.55 17.20 0.04
N LYS A 188 -14.60 16.50 0.48
CA LYS A 188 -15.98 16.80 0.05
C LYS A 188 -16.44 18.18 0.51
N GLU A 189 -16.16 18.55 1.75
CA GLU A 189 -16.44 19.88 2.28
C GLU A 189 -15.73 20.98 1.49
N LYS A 190 -14.50 20.73 1.05
CA LYS A 190 -13.74 21.70 0.28
C LYS A 190 -14.24 21.88 -1.15
N LEU A 191 -14.91 20.88 -1.71
CA LEU A 191 -15.45 20.89 -3.09
C LEU A 191 -16.87 21.49 -3.17
N ASN A 192 -17.60 21.61 -2.07
CA ASN A 192 -18.90 22.25 -1.97
C ASN A 192 -18.77 23.74 -1.64
#